data_a4796d1c330645647a90fc1912608fdd
#
_entry.id   a4796d1c330645647a90fc1912608fdd
#
_cell.length_a   1.000
_cell.length_b   1.000
_cell.length_c   1.000
_cell.angle_alpha   90.00
_cell.angle_beta   90.00
_cell.angle_gamma   90.00
#
_symmetry.space_group_name_H-M   'P 1'
#
loop_
_entity.id
_entity.type
_entity.pdbx_description
1 polymer ?
#
loop_
_entity_poly.entity_id
_entity_poly.type
_entity_poly.pdbx_seq_one_letter_code
_entity_poly.pdbx_strand_id
1 'polypeptide(L)'
;IKELILDKDRVVLPGLGCFVAEMVPSTFSDKGYTINPPYRKLSFRSRPDSGDDLIDFYVEKNGLERDVACRILGDFIGDLRQVIFTKKVVVLPGLGRLRATKENNLFFIPDEDLDIFPAGTGLEPISLKTQVETQQEVAAALSGLKSIMEEVVVSDQSSSAEMLSSYPDPSAVETASVEETTAPVE
;
A
#
# COMPACT_ATOMS: atom_id res chain seq x y z
N ILE A 1 16.11 -18.84 -4.54
CA ILE A 1 14.89 -18.67 -3.72
C ILE A 1 14.42 -17.23 -3.78
N LYS A 2 15.28 -16.22 -3.53
CA LYS A 2 14.89 -14.80 -3.55
C LYS A 2 14.25 -14.39 -4.88
N GLU A 3 14.89 -14.68 -6.01
CA GLU A 3 14.36 -14.38 -7.35
C GLU A 3 12.98 -15.00 -7.57
N LEU A 4 12.80 -16.24 -7.16
CA LEU A 4 11.53 -16.94 -7.33
C LEU A 4 10.39 -16.35 -6.47
N ILE A 5 10.72 -15.81 -5.30
CA ILE A 5 9.75 -15.13 -4.42
C ILE A 5 9.28 -13.78 -4.98
N LEU A 6 10.09 -13.12 -5.82
CA LEU A 6 9.67 -11.88 -6.48
C LEU A 6 8.53 -12.14 -7.48
N ASP A 7 8.57 -13.27 -8.16
CA ASP A 7 7.61 -13.63 -9.22
C ASP A 7 6.45 -14.49 -8.71
N LYS A 8 6.69 -15.32 -7.70
CA LYS A 8 5.69 -16.25 -7.17
C LYS A 8 5.34 -15.96 -5.72
N ASP A 9 4.07 -16.15 -5.38
CA ASP A 9 3.59 -15.98 -4.01
C ASP A 9 3.97 -17.14 -3.09
N ARG A 10 4.44 -18.25 -3.67
CA ARG A 10 4.77 -19.46 -2.93
C ARG A 10 5.96 -20.17 -3.52
N VAL A 11 6.88 -20.59 -2.68
CA VAL A 11 8.06 -21.36 -3.05
C VAL A 11 8.22 -22.55 -2.11
N VAL A 12 8.10 -23.75 -2.65
CA VAL A 12 8.19 -24.99 -1.88
C VAL A 12 9.63 -25.45 -1.77
N LEU A 13 10.05 -25.78 -0.53
CA LEU A 13 11.28 -26.50 -0.24
C LEU A 13 10.92 -27.94 0.12
N PRO A 14 11.13 -28.91 -0.76
CA PRO A 14 10.70 -30.29 -0.55
C PRO A 14 11.19 -30.87 0.78
N GLY A 15 10.27 -31.39 1.59
CA GLY A 15 10.59 -31.98 2.89
C GLY A 15 10.98 -31.02 4.02
N LEU A 16 10.97 -29.71 3.79
CA LEU A 16 11.27 -28.70 4.80
C LEU A 16 10.05 -27.80 5.09
N GLY A 17 9.37 -27.36 4.05
CA GLY A 17 8.22 -26.46 4.13
C GLY A 17 8.11 -25.55 2.91
N CYS A 18 7.41 -24.42 3.06
CA CYS A 18 7.26 -23.46 1.98
C CYS A 18 7.38 -22.02 2.47
N PHE A 19 7.99 -21.19 1.66
CA PHE A 19 7.89 -19.75 1.78
C PHE A 19 6.58 -19.27 1.15
N VAL A 20 5.91 -18.34 1.81
CA VAL A 20 4.67 -17.73 1.33
C VAL A 20 4.81 -16.22 1.43
N ALA A 21 4.63 -15.54 0.32
CA ALA A 21 4.60 -14.10 0.22
C ALA A 21 3.14 -13.64 0.11
N GLU A 22 2.68 -12.92 1.12
CA GLU A 22 1.31 -12.43 1.21
C GLU A 22 1.29 -10.91 1.06
N MET A 23 0.37 -10.39 0.23
CA MET A 23 0.17 -8.96 0.09
C MET A 23 -0.50 -8.40 1.34
N VAL A 24 0.13 -7.45 1.98
CA VAL A 24 -0.46 -6.67 3.07
C VAL A 24 -0.92 -5.33 2.49
N PRO A 25 -2.22 -5.00 2.57
CA PRO A 25 -2.74 -3.74 2.07
C PRO A 25 -2.21 -2.55 2.88
N SER A 26 -2.37 -1.36 2.33
CA SER A 26 -2.08 -0.10 3.02
C SER A 26 -2.78 -0.06 4.37
N THR A 27 -2.08 0.40 5.40
CA THR A 27 -2.61 0.49 6.76
C THR A 27 -2.42 1.89 7.33
N PHE A 28 -3.36 2.30 8.16
CA PHE A 28 -3.22 3.52 8.94
C PHE A 28 -2.42 3.25 10.22
N SER A 29 -1.49 4.13 10.51
CA SER A 29 -0.74 4.15 11.77
C SER A 29 -0.82 5.55 12.40
N ASP A 30 -0.19 5.71 13.58
CA ASP A 30 -0.16 6.99 14.30
C ASP A 30 -1.57 7.58 14.49
N LYS A 31 -2.50 6.76 15.01
CA LYS A 31 -3.91 7.12 15.24
C LYS A 31 -4.67 7.59 13.99
N GLY A 32 -4.27 7.10 12.82
CA GLY A 32 -4.88 7.44 11.55
C GLY A 32 -4.22 8.60 10.81
N TYR A 33 -3.13 9.15 11.33
CA TYR A 33 -2.44 10.27 10.68
C TYR A 33 -1.38 9.88 9.67
N THR A 34 -1.03 8.60 9.58
CA THR A 34 -0.04 8.12 8.63
C THR A 34 -0.60 6.94 7.85
N ILE A 35 -0.52 7.00 6.53
CA ILE A 35 -0.84 5.89 5.63
C ILE A 35 0.47 5.19 5.31
N ASN A 36 0.61 3.94 5.73
CA ASN A 36 1.71 3.09 5.32
C ASN A 36 1.38 2.46 3.97
N PRO A 37 2.35 2.37 3.05
CA PRO A 37 2.14 1.74 1.75
C PRO A 37 1.86 0.25 1.89
N PRO A 38 1.26 -0.38 0.86
CA PRO A 38 1.14 -1.84 0.81
C PRO A 38 2.52 -2.47 0.66
N TYR A 39 2.69 -3.66 1.20
CA TYR A 39 3.95 -4.41 1.10
C TYR A 39 3.68 -5.91 1.01
N ARG A 40 4.67 -6.68 0.54
CA ARG A 40 4.60 -8.14 0.56
C ARG A 40 5.36 -8.67 1.78
N LYS A 41 4.64 -9.42 2.61
CA LYS A 41 5.18 -10.05 3.81
C LYS A 41 5.59 -11.48 3.49
N LEU A 42 6.86 -11.81 3.76
CA LEU A 42 7.36 -13.17 3.63
C LEU A 42 7.20 -13.93 4.94
N SER A 43 6.63 -15.11 4.86
CA SER A 43 6.47 -16.04 5.97
C SER A 43 6.94 -17.44 5.57
N PHE A 44 7.22 -18.30 6.54
CA PHE A 44 7.57 -19.69 6.32
C PHE A 44 6.57 -20.61 7.01
N ARG A 45 6.06 -21.58 6.28
CA ARG A 45 5.15 -22.60 6.78
C ARG A 45 5.85 -23.94 6.76
N SER A 46 6.01 -24.55 7.95
CA SER A 46 6.70 -25.84 8.15
C SER A 46 5.82 -27.06 7.80
N ARG A 47 4.91 -26.92 6.83
CA ARG A 47 4.09 -28.06 6.39
C ARG A 47 4.75 -28.73 5.20
N PRO A 48 4.72 -30.11 5.15
CA PRO A 48 5.11 -30.79 3.94
C PRO A 48 4.17 -30.37 2.82
N ASP A 49 4.75 -29.82 1.80
CA ASP A 49 4.06 -29.35 0.63
C ASP A 49 4.77 -29.88 -0.60
N SER A 50 4.03 -30.12 -1.66
CA SER A 50 4.56 -30.57 -2.93
C SER A 50 4.49 -29.44 -3.95
N GLY A 51 5.58 -29.22 -4.64
CA GLY A 51 5.66 -28.23 -5.73
C GLY A 51 7.03 -28.34 -6.38
N ASP A 52 7.04 -28.24 -7.67
CA ASP A 52 8.23 -28.37 -8.52
C ASP A 52 8.80 -27.00 -8.94
N ASP A 53 8.18 -25.91 -8.49
CA ASP A 53 8.56 -24.54 -8.89
C ASP A 53 10.05 -24.24 -8.74
N LEU A 54 10.66 -24.72 -7.65
CA LEU A 54 12.08 -24.52 -7.41
C LEU A 54 12.95 -25.34 -8.37
N ILE A 55 12.49 -26.55 -8.73
CA ILE A 55 13.17 -27.43 -9.67
C ILE A 55 13.07 -26.83 -11.07
N ASP A 56 11.87 -26.45 -11.49
CA ASP A 56 11.61 -25.85 -12.81
C ASP A 56 12.43 -24.58 -13.01
N PHE A 57 12.44 -23.71 -12.03
CA PHE A 57 13.26 -22.50 -12.04
C PHE A 57 14.76 -22.79 -12.14
N TYR A 58 15.23 -23.83 -11.42
CA TYR A 58 16.63 -24.19 -11.44
C TYR A 58 17.05 -24.82 -12.79
N VAL A 59 16.18 -25.62 -13.40
CA VAL A 59 16.32 -26.16 -14.74
C VAL A 59 16.42 -25.05 -15.77
N GLU A 60 15.46 -24.12 -15.75
CA GLU A 60 15.39 -23.02 -16.71
C GLU A 60 16.61 -22.08 -16.60
N LYS A 61 17.01 -21.74 -15.39
CA LYS A 61 18.11 -20.80 -15.16
C LYS A 61 19.49 -21.37 -15.53
N ASN A 62 19.68 -22.67 -15.33
CA ASN A 62 20.99 -23.30 -15.51
C ASN A 62 21.07 -24.18 -16.77
N GLY A 63 19.97 -24.38 -17.49
CA GLY A 63 19.93 -25.22 -18.68
C GLY A 63 20.24 -26.70 -18.38
N LEU A 64 19.90 -27.19 -17.19
CA LEU A 64 20.19 -28.55 -16.74
C LEU A 64 19.03 -29.47 -17.06
N GLU A 65 19.34 -30.74 -17.14
CA GLU A 65 18.33 -31.81 -17.20
C GLU A 65 17.59 -31.88 -15.84
N ARG A 66 16.26 -32.14 -15.88
CA ARG A 66 15.40 -32.16 -14.70
C ARG A 66 15.90 -33.13 -13.62
N ASP A 67 16.34 -34.32 -14.00
CA ASP A 67 16.84 -35.34 -13.08
C ASP A 67 18.11 -34.88 -12.34
N VAL A 68 18.98 -34.17 -13.04
CA VAL A 68 20.19 -33.59 -12.46
C VAL A 68 19.82 -32.48 -11.50
N ALA A 69 18.89 -31.60 -11.89
CA ALA A 69 18.40 -30.50 -11.04
C ALA A 69 17.73 -31.03 -9.75
N CYS A 70 16.89 -32.06 -9.86
CA CYS A 70 16.26 -32.72 -8.72
C CYS A 70 17.28 -33.28 -7.73
N ARG A 71 18.34 -33.90 -8.22
CA ARG A 71 19.42 -34.46 -7.38
C ARG A 71 20.15 -33.34 -6.62
N ILE A 72 20.62 -32.33 -7.36
CA ILE A 72 21.36 -31.21 -6.77
C ILE A 72 20.53 -30.48 -5.71
N LEU A 73 19.27 -30.19 -6.02
CA LEU A 73 18.36 -29.52 -5.08
C LEU A 73 17.99 -30.41 -3.89
N GLY A 74 17.84 -31.72 -4.12
CA GLY A 74 17.61 -32.70 -3.06
C GLY A 74 18.76 -32.74 -2.06
N ASP A 75 19.99 -32.81 -2.55
CA ASP A 75 21.22 -32.81 -1.74
C ASP A 75 21.32 -31.46 -0.94
N PHE A 76 21.12 -30.34 -1.64
CA PHE A 76 21.12 -29.01 -0.99
C PHE A 76 20.09 -28.88 0.13
N ILE A 77 18.86 -29.34 -0.09
CA ILE A 77 17.79 -29.27 0.92
C ILE A 77 18.07 -30.26 2.07
N GLY A 78 18.67 -31.41 1.77
CA GLY A 78 19.15 -32.35 2.78
C GLY A 78 20.19 -31.73 3.70
N ASP A 79 21.20 -31.09 3.12
CA ASP A 79 22.24 -30.36 3.86
C ASP A 79 21.66 -29.20 4.68
N LEU A 80 20.78 -28.40 4.07
CA LEU A 80 20.08 -27.31 4.73
C LEU A 80 19.29 -27.80 5.96
N ARG A 81 18.59 -28.91 5.82
CA ARG A 81 17.85 -29.55 6.88
C ARG A 81 18.76 -30.01 8.01
N GLN A 82 19.87 -30.65 7.68
CA GLN A 82 20.86 -31.10 8.66
C GLN A 82 21.43 -29.91 9.44
N VAL A 83 21.84 -28.85 8.74
CA VAL A 83 22.41 -27.65 9.34
C VAL A 83 21.39 -26.97 10.27
N ILE A 84 20.14 -26.80 9.83
CA ILE A 84 19.14 -26.08 10.62
C ILE A 84 18.77 -26.86 11.90
N PHE A 85 18.69 -28.17 11.86
CA PHE A 85 18.39 -28.98 13.05
C PHE A 85 19.58 -29.12 13.99
N THR A 86 20.81 -28.99 13.48
CA THR A 86 22.03 -29.04 14.31
C THR A 86 22.35 -27.68 14.90
N LYS A 87 22.45 -26.65 14.05
CA LYS A 87 22.83 -25.29 14.46
C LYS A 87 21.69 -24.42 14.92
N LYS A 88 20.43 -24.88 14.75
CA LYS A 88 19.19 -24.16 15.11
C LYS A 88 18.97 -22.84 14.39
N VAL A 89 19.88 -22.43 13.51
CA VAL A 89 19.77 -21.20 12.73
C VAL A 89 20.53 -21.35 11.41
N VAL A 90 19.90 -20.86 10.34
CA VAL A 90 20.52 -20.69 9.02
C VAL A 90 20.21 -19.31 8.50
N VAL A 91 21.24 -18.60 8.04
CA VAL A 91 21.10 -17.30 7.39
C VAL A 91 20.89 -17.53 5.89
N LEU A 92 19.83 -16.94 5.36
CA LEU A 92 19.53 -16.91 3.92
C LEU A 92 19.83 -15.48 3.44
N PRO A 93 20.97 -15.25 2.77
CA PRO A 93 21.40 -13.89 2.42
C PRO A 93 20.33 -13.14 1.61
N GLY A 94 19.99 -11.93 2.06
CA GLY A 94 18.99 -11.06 1.42
C GLY A 94 17.54 -11.54 1.50
N LEU A 95 17.27 -12.51 2.40
CA LEU A 95 15.91 -12.94 2.75
C LEU A 95 15.68 -12.82 4.25
N GLY A 96 16.62 -13.32 5.05
CA GLY A 96 16.47 -13.37 6.49
C GLY A 96 17.09 -14.62 7.12
N ARG A 97 16.54 -15.04 8.25
CA ARG A 97 17.04 -16.16 9.06
C ARG A 97 15.96 -17.18 9.27
N LEU A 98 16.26 -18.43 8.94
CA LEU A 98 15.41 -19.57 9.27
C LEU A 98 15.93 -20.18 10.59
N ARG A 99 15.05 -20.33 11.57
CA ARG A 99 15.41 -20.85 12.90
C ARG A 99 14.57 -22.05 13.26
N ALA A 100 15.16 -22.98 14.04
CA ALA A 100 14.47 -24.11 14.62
C ALA A 100 14.37 -23.96 16.14
N THR A 101 13.20 -24.22 16.70
CA THR A 101 13.01 -24.31 18.16
C THR A 101 13.67 -25.59 18.70
N LYS A 102 13.67 -25.75 20.03
CA LYS A 102 14.13 -26.99 20.68
C LYS A 102 13.31 -28.19 20.23
N GLU A 103 12.03 -28.00 19.97
CA GLU A 103 11.09 -29.01 19.47
C GLU A 103 11.16 -29.21 17.93
N ASN A 104 12.15 -28.59 17.26
CA ASN A 104 12.32 -28.61 15.81
C ASN A 104 11.20 -27.94 14.98
N ASN A 105 10.43 -27.06 15.58
CA ASN A 105 9.52 -26.20 14.81
C ASN A 105 10.33 -25.11 14.10
N LEU A 106 10.08 -24.94 12.81
CA LEU A 106 10.75 -23.95 11.99
C LEU A 106 9.98 -22.64 11.94
N PHE A 107 10.68 -21.53 12.09
CA PHE A 107 10.13 -20.20 11.90
C PHE A 107 11.14 -19.30 11.19
N PHE A 108 10.64 -18.34 10.47
CA PHE A 108 11.42 -17.44 9.65
C PHE A 108 11.34 -16.02 10.19
N ILE A 109 12.49 -15.36 10.22
CA ILE A 109 12.64 -13.96 10.58
C ILE A 109 13.18 -13.26 9.33
N PRO A 110 12.37 -12.44 8.65
CA PRO A 110 12.84 -11.68 7.49
C PRO A 110 13.92 -10.68 7.89
N ASP A 111 14.79 -10.31 6.96
CA ASP A 111 15.69 -9.18 7.14
C ASP A 111 14.87 -7.87 7.15
N GLU A 112 15.34 -6.86 7.87
CA GLU A 112 14.66 -5.56 8.00
C GLU A 112 14.54 -4.83 6.65
N ASP A 113 15.56 -5.00 5.80
CA ASP A 113 15.63 -4.41 4.45
C ASP A 113 15.05 -5.32 3.37
N LEU A 114 14.27 -6.35 3.74
CA LEU A 114 13.71 -7.26 2.77
C LEU A 114 12.59 -6.59 1.97
N ASP A 115 12.90 -6.19 0.74
CA ASP A 115 11.90 -5.77 -0.24
C ASP A 115 11.67 -6.90 -1.26
N ILE A 116 10.46 -7.42 -1.28
CA ILE A 116 9.98 -8.44 -2.23
C ILE A 116 8.74 -7.96 -2.99
N PHE A 117 8.49 -6.64 -3.00
CA PHE A 117 7.38 -6.01 -3.70
C PHE A 117 7.88 -5.00 -4.75
N PRO A 118 8.35 -5.47 -5.92
CA PRO A 118 8.90 -4.59 -6.95
C PRO A 118 7.95 -3.47 -7.40
N ALA A 119 6.64 -3.76 -7.44
CA ALA A 119 5.61 -2.77 -7.80
C ALA A 119 5.40 -1.68 -6.74
N GLY A 120 5.85 -1.90 -5.51
CA GLY A 120 5.77 -0.94 -4.41
C GLY A 120 7.08 -0.21 -4.11
N THR A 121 8.13 -0.47 -4.88
CA THR A 121 9.43 0.18 -4.69
C THR A 121 9.29 1.70 -4.82
N GLY A 122 9.80 2.42 -3.83
CA GLY A 122 9.73 3.89 -3.79
C GLY A 122 8.45 4.47 -3.21
N LEU A 123 7.51 3.65 -2.73
CA LEU A 123 6.36 4.13 -1.99
C LEU A 123 6.76 4.45 -0.54
N GLU A 124 6.57 5.70 -0.15
CA GLU A 124 6.85 6.17 1.21
C GLU A 124 5.55 6.33 2.01
N PRO A 125 5.62 6.25 3.36
CA PRO A 125 4.49 6.56 4.21
C PRO A 125 4.04 8.02 4.04
N ILE A 126 2.73 8.23 3.88
CA ILE A 126 2.14 9.56 3.70
C ILE A 126 1.58 10.04 5.04
N SER A 127 2.07 11.19 5.51
CA SER A 127 1.52 11.85 6.71
C SER A 127 0.31 12.70 6.33
N LEU A 128 -0.81 12.44 6.97
CA LEU A 128 -2.05 13.22 6.87
C LEU A 128 -2.15 14.31 7.94
N LYS A 129 -1.07 14.57 8.69
CA LYS A 129 -1.06 15.68 9.63
C LYS A 129 -1.25 16.96 8.82
N THR A 130 -2.42 17.57 8.95
CA THR A 130 -2.69 18.90 8.43
C THR A 130 -1.62 19.82 9.01
N GLN A 131 -0.88 20.50 8.18
CA GLN A 131 -0.11 21.64 8.63
C GLN A 131 -1.12 22.58 9.27
N VAL A 132 -0.97 22.82 10.53
CA VAL A 132 -1.71 23.93 11.19
C VAL A 132 -1.10 25.17 10.56
N GLU A 133 -1.80 25.73 9.57
CA GLU A 133 -1.44 27.02 9.00
C GLU A 133 -1.29 27.99 10.15
N THR A 134 -0.14 28.61 10.23
CA THR A 134 0.10 29.57 11.29
C THR A 134 -0.89 30.71 11.13
N GLN A 135 -1.39 31.27 12.24
CA GLN A 135 -2.34 32.42 12.19
C GLN A 135 -1.84 33.56 11.29
N GLN A 136 -0.53 33.66 11.10
CA GLN A 136 0.09 34.62 10.18
C GLN A 136 -0.15 34.29 8.71
N GLU A 137 -0.09 33.02 8.31
CA GLU A 137 -0.37 32.59 6.92
C GLU A 137 -1.84 32.74 6.56
N VAL A 138 -2.73 32.42 7.50
CA VAL A 138 -4.18 32.66 7.34
C VAL A 138 -4.49 34.16 7.23
N ALA A 139 -3.87 34.99 8.06
CA ALA A 139 -4.02 36.43 7.99
C ALA A 139 -3.47 37.03 6.69
N ALA A 140 -2.35 36.53 6.19
CA ALA A 140 -1.77 36.94 4.91
C ALA A 140 -2.66 36.54 3.73
N ALA A 141 -3.21 35.31 3.73
CA ALA A 141 -4.14 34.85 2.71
C ALA A 141 -5.46 35.65 2.71
N LEU A 142 -6.01 35.95 3.90
CA LEU A 142 -7.20 36.78 4.02
C LEU A 142 -6.96 38.23 3.59
N SER A 143 -5.79 38.83 3.87
CA SER A 143 -5.45 40.15 3.41
C SER A 143 -5.27 40.22 1.90
N GLY A 144 -4.69 39.17 1.27
CA GLY A 144 -4.60 39.03 -0.18
C GLY A 144 -5.96 38.91 -0.87
N LEU A 145 -6.88 38.13 -0.30
CA LEU A 145 -8.27 38.04 -0.79
C LEU A 145 -9.01 39.38 -0.68
N LYS A 146 -8.80 40.11 0.40
CA LYS A 146 -9.44 41.40 0.65
C LYS A 146 -8.99 42.47 -0.35
N SER A 147 -7.69 42.50 -0.70
CA SER A 147 -7.17 43.40 -1.73
C SER A 147 -7.71 43.09 -3.14
N ILE A 148 -7.87 41.81 -3.48
CA ILE A 148 -8.46 41.39 -4.74
C ILE A 148 -9.94 41.79 -4.81
N MET A 149 -10.70 41.64 -3.73
CA MET A 149 -12.09 42.03 -3.66
C MET A 149 -12.26 43.56 -3.75
N GLU A 150 -11.39 44.36 -3.13
CA GLU A 150 -11.40 45.82 -3.25
C GLU A 150 -11.10 46.29 -4.69
N GLU A 151 -10.16 45.61 -5.39
CA GLU A 151 -9.83 45.93 -6.76
C GLU A 151 -10.98 45.61 -7.75
N VAL A 152 -11.74 44.56 -7.49
CA VAL A 152 -12.93 44.17 -8.28
C VAL A 152 -14.08 45.19 -8.05
N VAL A 153 -14.29 45.65 -6.83
CA VAL A 153 -15.35 46.62 -6.52
C VAL A 153 -15.08 48.00 -7.13
N VAL A 154 -13.81 48.41 -7.24
CA VAL A 154 -13.43 49.68 -7.88
C VAL A 154 -13.58 49.62 -9.41
N SER A 155 -13.39 48.44 -10.04
CA SER A 155 -13.57 48.28 -11.49
C SER A 155 -15.04 48.25 -11.92
N ASP A 156 -15.98 47.83 -11.03
CA ASP A 156 -17.41 47.79 -11.37
C ASP A 156 -18.11 49.14 -11.18
N GLN A 157 -17.54 50.10 -10.45
CA GLN A 157 -18.14 51.42 -10.30
C GLN A 157 -17.88 52.37 -11.48
N SER A 158 -16.97 52.04 -12.37
CA SER A 158 -16.73 52.84 -13.57
C SER A 158 -17.58 52.44 -14.78
N SER A 159 -18.32 51.35 -14.71
CA SER A 159 -19.16 50.86 -15.83
C SER A 159 -20.67 51.01 -15.60
N SER A 160 -21.13 51.54 -14.48
CA SER A 160 -22.56 51.63 -14.15
C SER A 160 -23.18 53.01 -14.31
N ALA A 161 -22.52 53.97 -14.97
CA ALA A 161 -23.05 55.34 -15.11
C ALA A 161 -23.79 55.61 -16.44
N GLU A 162 -23.96 54.63 -17.31
CA GLU A 162 -24.55 54.90 -18.65
C GLU A 162 -25.74 54.03 -19.08
N MET A 163 -26.47 53.35 -18.14
CA MET A 163 -27.69 52.65 -18.55
C MET A 163 -28.79 52.74 -17.47
N LEU A 164 -29.28 53.94 -17.20
CA LEU A 164 -30.51 54.16 -16.45
C LEU A 164 -31.47 55.06 -17.23
N SER A 165 -31.98 54.52 -18.32
CA SER A 165 -33.17 55.07 -18.98
C SER A 165 -33.90 53.91 -19.69
N SER A 166 -35.04 53.55 -19.16
CA SER A 166 -36.07 52.69 -19.75
C SER A 166 -36.31 51.35 -19.05
N TYR A 167 -37.08 51.35 -17.98
CA TYR A 167 -37.99 50.25 -17.67
C TYR A 167 -39.28 50.81 -17.08
N PRO A 168 -40.47 50.43 -17.63
CA PRO A 168 -41.74 50.75 -17.01
C PRO A 168 -42.10 49.74 -15.90
N ASP A 169 -42.73 50.28 -14.88
CA ASP A 169 -43.35 49.63 -13.75
C ASP A 169 -44.39 48.61 -14.20
N PRO A 170 -44.44 47.43 -13.58
CA PRO A 170 -45.71 46.76 -13.38
C PRO A 170 -45.95 46.41 -11.91
N SER A 171 -46.84 47.15 -11.33
CA SER A 171 -47.70 46.64 -10.27
C SER A 171 -48.61 45.55 -10.82
N ALA A 172 -48.78 44.54 -10.00
CA ALA A 172 -50.01 43.80 -9.79
C ALA A 172 -49.91 42.26 -9.86
N VAL A 173 -50.42 41.69 -8.81
CA VAL A 173 -51.24 40.44 -8.73
C VAL A 173 -50.44 39.14 -8.64
N GLU A 174 -50.66 38.23 -7.81
CA GLU A 174 -51.64 37.92 -6.76
C GLU A 174 -51.21 36.57 -6.11
N THR A 175 -51.51 36.43 -4.89
CA THR A 175 -51.63 35.27 -4.03
C THR A 175 -52.16 33.98 -4.65
N ALA A 176 -51.59 32.82 -4.26
CA ALA A 176 -52.32 31.61 -3.86
C ALA A 176 -51.34 30.55 -3.35
N SER A 177 -51.32 30.27 -2.04
CA SER A 177 -51.94 29.10 -1.35
C SER A 177 -51.25 27.76 -1.55
N VAL A 178 -50.48 27.36 -0.50
CA VAL A 178 -50.71 26.18 0.37
C VAL A 178 -51.11 24.87 -0.32
N GLU A 179 -50.31 23.84 -0.20
CA GLU A 179 -50.73 22.58 0.41
C GLU A 179 -49.56 21.65 0.78
N GLU A 180 -49.58 21.35 2.01
CA GLU A 180 -48.92 20.35 2.82
C GLU A 180 -49.43 18.95 2.40
N THR A 181 -48.51 17.97 2.27
CA THR A 181 -48.94 16.58 2.49
C THR A 181 -47.81 15.78 3.10
N THR A 182 -48.04 15.38 4.31
CA THR A 182 -47.38 14.44 5.19
C THR A 182 -47.42 13.00 4.71
N ALA A 183 -46.36 12.28 4.98
CA ALA A 183 -46.09 10.85 5.25
C ALA A 183 -47.31 9.86 5.27
N PRO A 184 -47.16 8.51 5.43
CA PRO A 184 -46.15 7.75 6.18
C PRO A 184 -45.76 6.35 5.58
N VAL A 185 -44.66 5.79 6.14
CA VAL A 185 -44.40 4.43 6.69
C VAL A 185 -45.12 3.21 6.11
N GLU A 186 -44.37 2.24 5.54
CA GLU A 186 -44.28 0.83 6.03
C GLU A 186 -42.99 0.21 5.58
#